data_6ead18eed7adc511d9a5d03b4743a770
#
_entry.id   6ead18eed7adc511d9a5d03b4743a770
#
_cell.length_a   1.000
_cell.length_b   1.000
_cell.length_c   1.000
_cell.angle_alpha   90.00
_cell.angle_beta   90.00
_cell.angle_gamma   90.00
#
_symmetry.space_group_name_H-M   'P 1'
#
loop_
_entity.id
_entity.type
_entity.pdbx_description
1 polymer ?
#
loop_
_entity_poly.entity_id
_entity_poly.type
_entity_poly.pdbx_seq_one_letter_code
_entity_poly.pdbx_strand_id
1 'polypeptide(L)'
;MTKRTITAPTGTKLSAKSWQTEAPLRMLMNNLDPMVAERPEDLVVYGGIGRAARSWECFDKICETLRNLEEDETMLVQSGKPVGVFRTHPGAPRVLIANSNLVPHWANWEHFNELDRKGLMMFGQMTAGSWIYIGSQGIVQGTYETFVSMGKKHFGGDLSGKWILTAGLGGMGGAQPLAAKFAGASMLAIECREERIQKRLDTGYLDMKADSLDHALELIRKSCEENKPVTVGVLATPQSFTPSWWRWASGPMRSRTRPAPMTPSTATCPQAGPWNSGKPSRRTTPTP
;
A
#
# COMPACT_ATOMS: atom_id res chain seq x y z
N MET A 1 15.32 22.85 4.92
CA MET A 1 15.76 21.55 5.50
C MET A 1 16.43 20.76 4.40
N THR A 2 17.67 20.30 4.60
CA THR A 2 18.38 19.47 3.63
C THR A 2 17.63 18.15 3.44
N LYS A 3 17.29 17.82 2.21
CA LYS A 3 16.59 16.58 1.86
C LYS A 3 17.50 15.38 2.24
N ARG A 4 17.09 14.60 3.22
CA ARG A 4 17.81 13.37 3.62
C ARG A 4 17.42 12.22 2.68
N THR A 5 18.40 11.57 2.09
CA THR A 5 18.22 10.34 1.33
C THR A 5 18.67 9.17 2.20
N ILE A 6 17.80 8.21 2.41
CA ILE A 6 18.09 6.99 3.18
C ILE A 6 18.13 5.81 2.22
N THR A 7 19.19 5.02 2.32
CA THR A 7 19.35 3.77 1.58
C THR A 7 19.90 2.71 2.52
N ALA A 8 19.31 1.53 2.51
CA ALA A 8 19.76 0.43 3.34
C ALA A 8 21.11 -0.14 2.84
N PRO A 9 22.04 -0.49 3.72
CA PRO A 9 23.26 -1.20 3.34
C PRO A 9 22.93 -2.55 2.68
N THR A 10 23.74 -2.91 1.67
CA THR A 10 23.64 -4.20 0.96
C THR A 10 24.82 -5.11 1.33
N GLY A 11 24.73 -6.39 0.97
CA GLY A 11 25.79 -7.38 1.20
C GLY A 11 25.85 -7.87 2.67
N THR A 12 26.94 -8.52 3.01
CA THR A 12 27.08 -9.30 4.24
C THR A 12 27.80 -8.56 5.38
N LYS A 13 28.29 -7.34 5.13
CA LYS A 13 28.97 -6.54 6.16
C LYS A 13 27.93 -5.96 7.14
N LEU A 14 28.06 -6.29 8.42
CA LEU A 14 27.20 -5.76 9.46
C LEU A 14 27.59 -4.33 9.84
N SER A 15 26.60 -3.50 10.15
CA SER A 15 26.74 -2.19 10.79
C SER A 15 26.21 -2.20 12.23
N ALA A 16 25.53 -3.28 12.62
CA ALA A 16 25.08 -3.59 13.97
C ALA A 16 25.88 -4.79 14.55
N LYS A 17 25.62 -5.16 15.80
CA LYS A 17 26.38 -6.23 16.50
C LYS A 17 26.00 -7.63 16.03
N SER A 18 24.77 -7.82 15.52
CA SER A 18 24.27 -9.13 15.07
C SER A 18 23.33 -8.99 13.90
N TRP A 19 23.05 -10.10 13.19
CA TRP A 19 22.01 -10.12 12.14
C TRP A 19 20.61 -9.85 12.69
N GLN A 20 20.33 -10.22 13.93
CA GLN A 20 19.05 -10.00 14.58
C GLN A 20 18.75 -8.50 14.80
N THR A 21 19.78 -7.67 14.92
CA THR A 21 19.67 -6.22 15.04
C THR A 21 19.92 -5.50 13.71
N GLU A 22 20.75 -6.05 12.83
CA GLU A 22 21.00 -5.53 11.50
C GLU A 22 19.75 -5.63 10.60
N ALA A 23 19.03 -6.74 10.66
CA ALA A 23 17.84 -6.94 9.81
C ALA A 23 16.75 -5.86 10.04
N PRO A 24 16.27 -5.59 11.26
CA PRO A 24 15.31 -4.51 11.49
C PRO A 24 15.90 -3.13 11.16
N LEU A 25 17.20 -2.90 11.35
CA LEU A 25 17.86 -1.66 10.96
C LEU A 25 17.79 -1.45 9.44
N ARG A 26 18.15 -2.45 8.65
CA ARG A 26 18.09 -2.37 7.18
C ARG A 26 16.67 -2.23 6.70
N MET A 27 15.73 -2.93 7.31
CA MET A 27 14.31 -2.85 6.95
C MET A 27 13.72 -1.47 7.24
N LEU A 28 14.03 -0.86 8.37
CA LEU A 28 13.63 0.51 8.67
C LEU A 28 14.19 1.49 7.63
N MET A 29 15.48 1.35 7.26
CA MET A 29 16.11 2.19 6.24
C MET A 29 15.49 1.94 4.86
N ASN A 30 15.25 0.67 4.48
CA ASN A 30 14.59 0.32 3.22
C ASN A 30 13.20 0.93 3.10
N ASN A 31 12.44 1.00 4.20
CA ASN A 31 11.11 1.62 4.20
C ASN A 31 11.15 3.12 3.81
N LEU A 32 12.29 3.77 3.93
CA LEU A 32 12.48 5.18 3.59
C LEU A 32 13.33 5.39 2.33
N ASP A 33 13.70 4.32 1.64
CA ASP A 33 14.37 4.42 0.34
C ASP A 33 13.45 5.15 -0.66
N PRO A 34 13.94 6.12 -1.45
CA PRO A 34 13.14 6.86 -2.42
C PRO A 34 12.41 5.98 -3.45
N MET A 35 12.95 4.79 -3.76
CA MET A 35 12.31 3.83 -4.65
C MET A 35 11.16 3.08 -3.98
N VAL A 36 11.11 3.05 -2.64
CA VAL A 36 10.12 2.31 -1.85
C VAL A 36 9.08 3.26 -1.25
N ALA A 37 9.51 4.32 -0.58
CA ALA A 37 8.64 5.23 0.15
C ALA A 37 7.79 6.13 -0.77
N GLU A 38 6.60 6.46 -0.29
CA GLU A 38 5.71 7.43 -0.95
C GLU A 38 6.21 8.88 -0.77
N ARG A 39 6.60 9.24 0.47
CA ARG A 39 7.20 10.55 0.83
C ARG A 39 8.26 10.35 1.92
N PRO A 40 9.47 9.96 1.54
CA PRO A 40 10.54 9.66 2.50
C PRO A 40 10.91 10.88 3.37
N GLU A 41 10.81 12.10 2.83
CA GLU A 41 11.07 13.33 3.56
C GLU A 41 10.17 13.53 4.78
N ASP A 42 8.93 13.03 4.73
CA ASP A 42 7.93 13.06 5.80
C ASP A 42 7.89 11.74 6.62
N LEU A 43 8.85 10.85 6.40
CA LEU A 43 8.89 9.49 6.97
C LEU A 43 7.70 8.61 6.53
N VAL A 44 6.96 8.99 5.50
CA VAL A 44 5.77 8.28 5.02
C VAL A 44 6.18 7.19 4.03
N VAL A 45 5.91 5.96 4.43
CA VAL A 45 6.23 4.76 3.64
C VAL A 45 5.16 4.53 2.57
N TYR A 46 3.90 4.42 2.97
CA TYR A 46 2.76 4.26 2.06
C TYR A 46 1.43 4.66 2.70
N GLY A 47 0.35 4.68 1.90
CA GLY A 47 -1.01 4.96 2.38
C GLY A 47 -1.25 6.42 2.79
N GLY A 48 -0.39 7.33 2.36
CA GLY A 48 -0.52 8.75 2.57
C GLY A 48 -0.08 9.26 3.95
N ILE A 49 -0.26 8.49 5.03
CA ILE A 49 0.08 8.88 6.41
C ILE A 49 0.82 7.79 7.20
N GLY A 50 1.02 6.59 6.64
CA GLY A 50 1.71 5.48 7.29
C GLY A 50 3.21 5.73 7.41
N ARG A 51 3.71 6.02 8.62
CA ARG A 51 5.10 6.40 8.88
C ARG A 51 5.93 5.26 9.45
N ALA A 52 7.23 5.26 9.15
CA ALA A 52 8.21 4.32 9.70
C ALA A 52 8.74 4.75 11.07
N ALA A 53 8.80 6.05 11.35
CA ALA A 53 9.20 6.63 12.62
C ALA A 53 8.40 7.91 12.90
N ARG A 54 8.30 8.31 14.16
CA ARG A 54 7.49 9.47 14.59
C ARG A 54 8.08 10.80 14.12
N SER A 55 9.41 10.91 14.18
CA SER A 55 10.18 12.05 13.74
C SER A 55 11.56 11.60 13.27
N TRP A 56 12.32 12.48 12.60
CA TRP A 56 13.69 12.18 12.22
C TRP A 56 14.60 11.94 13.43
N GLU A 57 14.38 12.65 14.53
CA GLU A 57 15.09 12.41 15.80
C GLU A 57 14.82 10.98 16.32
N CYS A 58 13.56 10.55 16.29
CA CYS A 58 13.20 9.18 16.66
C CYS A 58 13.83 8.13 15.72
N PHE A 59 13.84 8.41 14.41
CA PHE A 59 14.51 7.55 13.43
C PHE A 59 16.00 7.38 13.74
N ASP A 60 16.71 8.50 13.97
CA ASP A 60 18.13 8.47 14.29
C ASP A 60 18.40 7.68 15.58
N LYS A 61 17.57 7.89 16.60
CA LYS A 61 17.71 7.20 17.88
C LYS A 61 17.41 5.69 17.77
N ILE A 62 16.43 5.30 16.94
CA ILE A 62 16.17 3.88 16.65
C ILE A 62 17.38 3.26 15.95
N CYS A 63 17.92 3.91 14.92
CA CYS A 63 19.08 3.43 14.20
C CYS A 63 20.33 3.31 15.11
N GLU A 64 20.58 4.29 15.96
CA GLU A 64 21.66 4.26 16.94
C GLU A 64 21.48 3.09 17.92
N THR A 65 20.28 2.94 18.46
CA THR A 65 19.96 1.86 19.41
C THR A 65 20.17 0.49 18.78
N LEU A 66 19.65 0.25 17.57
CA LEU A 66 19.79 -1.03 16.87
C LEU A 66 21.25 -1.40 16.59
N ARG A 67 22.11 -0.41 16.31
CA ARG A 67 23.54 -0.66 16.12
C ARG A 67 24.25 -1.10 17.38
N ASN A 68 23.77 -0.66 18.54
CA ASN A 68 24.42 -0.85 19.83
C ASN A 68 23.74 -1.92 20.72
N LEU A 69 22.55 -2.42 20.32
CA LEU A 69 21.76 -3.39 21.10
C LEU A 69 22.52 -4.70 21.29
N GLU A 70 22.55 -5.19 22.53
CA GLU A 70 23.14 -6.48 22.85
C GLU A 70 22.20 -7.65 22.51
N GLU A 71 22.76 -8.86 22.46
CA GLU A 71 21.99 -10.05 22.11
C GLU A 71 20.96 -10.46 23.17
N ASP A 72 21.09 -9.97 24.40
CA ASP A 72 20.17 -10.18 25.52
C ASP A 72 19.32 -8.95 25.84
N GLU A 73 19.26 -7.98 24.92
CA GLU A 73 18.47 -6.75 25.07
C GLU A 73 17.31 -6.69 24.06
N THR A 74 16.24 -6.02 24.45
CA THR A 74 15.06 -5.75 23.62
C THR A 74 14.75 -4.27 23.63
N MET A 75 14.70 -3.65 22.46
CA MET A 75 14.23 -2.27 22.29
C MET A 75 12.71 -2.23 22.17
N LEU A 76 12.06 -1.33 22.94
CA LEU A 76 10.66 -1.01 22.78
C LEU A 76 10.50 0.25 21.94
N VAL A 77 9.56 0.18 20.97
CA VAL A 77 9.16 1.30 20.12
C VAL A 77 7.66 1.50 20.22
N GLN A 78 7.23 2.71 20.53
CA GLN A 78 5.82 3.03 20.68
C GLN A 78 5.43 4.19 19.76
N SER A 79 4.52 3.92 18.84
CA SER A 79 4.11 4.87 17.81
C SER A 79 5.32 5.61 17.20
N GLY A 80 6.30 4.82 16.73
CA GLY A 80 7.51 5.30 16.07
C GLY A 80 8.54 6.02 16.93
N LYS A 81 8.42 5.96 18.27
CA LYS A 81 9.39 6.49 19.23
C LYS A 81 10.03 5.37 20.01
N PRO A 82 11.37 5.27 20.08
CA PRO A 82 12.05 4.34 21.00
C PRO A 82 11.83 4.82 22.43
N VAL A 83 11.24 3.98 23.27
CA VAL A 83 10.85 4.35 24.64
C VAL A 83 11.67 3.65 25.72
N GLY A 84 12.41 2.62 25.36
CA GLY A 84 13.30 1.95 26.29
C GLY A 84 14.02 0.77 25.69
N VAL A 85 15.12 0.37 26.34
CA VAL A 85 15.86 -0.87 26.13
C VAL A 85 15.79 -1.66 27.42
N PHE A 86 15.42 -2.91 27.34
CA PHE A 86 15.27 -3.79 28.49
C PHE A 86 16.17 -5.00 28.32
N ARG A 87 16.83 -5.41 29.41
CA ARG A 87 17.54 -6.67 29.43
C ARG A 87 16.52 -7.83 29.41
N THR A 88 16.73 -8.74 28.51
CA THR A 88 15.87 -9.91 28.29
C THR A 88 16.74 -11.17 28.23
N HIS A 89 16.69 -11.94 27.17
CA HIS A 89 17.53 -13.13 26.96
C HIS A 89 17.74 -13.32 25.45
N PRO A 90 18.76 -14.09 25.01
CA PRO A 90 19.11 -14.25 23.59
C PRO A 90 17.97 -14.77 22.69
N GLY A 91 17.03 -15.54 23.23
CA GLY A 91 15.86 -16.02 22.51
C GLY A 91 14.69 -15.04 22.47
N ALA A 92 14.77 -13.85 23.11
CA ALA A 92 13.74 -12.84 23.08
C ALA A 92 13.80 -12.02 21.77
N PRO A 93 12.67 -11.42 21.34
CA PRO A 93 12.67 -10.48 20.21
C PRO A 93 13.61 -9.30 20.47
N ARG A 94 14.37 -8.90 19.45
CA ARG A 94 15.25 -7.71 19.57
C ARG A 94 14.48 -6.40 19.57
N VAL A 95 13.29 -6.38 18.95
CA VAL A 95 12.42 -5.21 18.86
C VAL A 95 10.98 -5.59 19.16
N LEU A 96 10.32 -4.83 20.00
CA LEU A 96 8.87 -4.86 20.22
C LEU A 96 8.28 -3.53 19.80
N ILE A 97 7.30 -3.55 18.92
CA ILE A 97 6.66 -2.37 18.36
C ILE A 97 5.18 -2.37 18.71
N ALA A 98 4.70 -1.24 19.25
CA ALA A 98 3.30 -0.95 19.47
C ALA A 98 2.93 0.36 18.80
N ASN A 99 1.96 0.35 17.88
CA ASN A 99 1.57 1.53 17.12
C ASN A 99 0.11 1.91 17.37
N SER A 100 -0.14 3.22 17.51
CA SER A 100 -1.49 3.81 17.57
C SER A 100 -2.42 3.20 18.63
N ASN A 101 -1.86 2.75 19.75
CA ASN A 101 -2.58 2.10 20.82
C ASN A 101 -3.27 3.14 21.72
N LEU A 102 -4.44 3.60 21.30
CA LEU A 102 -5.31 4.44 22.12
C LEU A 102 -6.25 3.56 22.97
N VAL A 103 -6.48 4.00 24.21
CA VAL A 103 -7.53 3.42 25.06
C VAL A 103 -8.87 3.56 24.33
N PRO A 104 -9.73 2.54 24.33
CA PRO A 104 -10.98 2.56 23.55
C PRO A 104 -11.86 3.78 23.77
N HIS A 105 -11.91 4.31 24.99
CA HIS A 105 -12.65 5.53 25.34
C HIS A 105 -12.19 6.76 24.52
N TRP A 106 -10.90 6.84 24.17
CA TRP A 106 -10.31 7.93 23.40
C TRP A 106 -9.94 7.55 21.96
N ALA A 107 -10.29 6.34 21.53
CA ALA A 107 -9.95 5.82 20.20
C ALA A 107 -10.90 6.39 19.13
N ASN A 108 -10.79 7.68 18.85
CA ASN A 108 -11.47 8.37 17.75
C ASN A 108 -10.46 9.17 16.91
N TRP A 109 -10.84 9.48 15.69
CA TRP A 109 -9.96 10.18 14.74
C TRP A 109 -9.61 11.61 15.17
N GLU A 110 -10.52 12.29 15.86
CA GLU A 110 -10.28 13.65 16.32
C GLU A 110 -9.13 13.68 17.34
N HIS A 111 -9.20 12.84 18.37
CA HIS A 111 -8.14 12.72 19.36
C HIS A 111 -6.83 12.19 18.77
N PHE A 112 -6.91 11.20 17.87
CA PHE A 112 -5.74 10.71 17.14
C PHE A 112 -5.04 11.85 16.39
N ASN A 113 -5.77 12.62 15.58
CA ASN A 113 -5.23 13.72 14.79
C ASN A 113 -4.65 14.85 15.67
N GLU A 114 -5.24 15.10 16.84
CA GLU A 114 -4.70 16.02 17.83
C GLU A 114 -3.32 15.56 18.33
N LEU A 115 -3.20 14.30 18.74
CA LEU A 115 -1.96 13.70 19.21
C LEU A 115 -0.89 13.65 18.12
N ASP A 116 -1.26 13.32 16.88
CA ASP A 116 -0.34 13.31 15.73
C ASP A 116 0.24 14.71 15.46
N ARG A 117 -0.62 15.76 15.47
CA ARG A 117 -0.17 17.16 15.32
C ARG A 117 0.75 17.62 16.44
N LYS A 118 0.56 17.12 17.67
CA LYS A 118 1.43 17.38 18.81
C LYS A 118 2.73 16.58 18.80
N GLY A 119 2.93 15.68 17.83
CA GLY A 119 4.08 14.79 17.78
C GLY A 119 4.11 13.72 18.87
N LEU A 120 2.96 13.43 19.49
CA LEU A 120 2.82 12.45 20.57
C LEU A 120 2.47 11.05 20.07
N MET A 121 2.05 10.96 18.82
CA MET A 121 1.63 9.71 18.15
C MET A 121 2.01 9.75 16.67
N MET A 122 1.96 8.62 16.00
CA MET A 122 1.99 8.52 14.54
C MET A 122 1.08 7.40 14.08
N PHE A 123 0.61 7.47 12.83
CA PHE A 123 -0.05 6.34 12.17
C PHE A 123 1.01 5.36 11.64
N GLY A 124 1.25 4.31 12.42
CA GLY A 124 2.15 3.23 12.05
C GLY A 124 1.44 2.14 11.26
N GLN A 125 0.93 2.48 10.08
CA GLN A 125 0.11 1.58 9.26
C GLN A 125 0.83 0.25 8.98
N MET A 126 0.27 -0.85 9.51
CA MET A 126 0.71 -2.23 9.27
C MET A 126 2.23 -2.39 9.09
N THR A 127 2.68 -2.74 7.91
CA THR A 127 4.09 -3.02 7.58
C THR A 127 4.97 -1.76 7.50
N ALA A 128 4.41 -0.56 7.39
CA ALA A 128 5.16 0.69 7.47
C ALA A 128 5.69 0.93 8.88
N GLY A 129 4.82 0.88 9.88
CA GLY A 129 5.17 1.11 11.27
C GLY A 129 5.91 -0.05 11.94
N SER A 130 5.84 -1.26 11.39
CA SER A 130 6.57 -2.44 11.87
C SER A 130 7.86 -2.72 11.08
N TRP A 131 8.19 -1.90 10.11
CA TRP A 131 9.41 -1.98 9.28
C TRP A 131 9.57 -3.28 8.49
N ILE A 132 8.47 -3.89 8.09
CA ILE A 132 8.49 -5.13 7.30
C ILE A 132 7.95 -4.95 5.87
N TYR A 133 7.75 -3.71 5.43
CA TYR A 133 7.38 -3.38 4.05
C TYR A 133 8.61 -3.42 3.16
N ILE A 134 8.73 -4.44 2.32
CA ILE A 134 9.86 -4.64 1.41
C ILE A 134 9.76 -3.71 0.19
N GLY A 135 8.57 -3.22 -0.12
CA GLY A 135 8.21 -2.49 -1.33
C GLY A 135 7.07 -3.20 -2.06
N SER A 136 6.86 -2.86 -3.32
CA SER A 136 5.74 -3.38 -4.12
C SER A 136 5.83 -4.88 -4.42
N GLN A 137 6.99 -5.52 -4.27
CA GLN A 137 7.22 -6.92 -4.64
C GLN A 137 6.27 -7.89 -3.95
N GLY A 138 6.10 -7.78 -2.63
CA GLY A 138 5.20 -8.67 -1.88
C GLY A 138 3.73 -8.49 -2.28
N ILE A 139 3.36 -7.27 -2.66
CA ILE A 139 2.01 -6.95 -3.14
C ILE A 139 1.78 -7.52 -4.55
N VAL A 140 2.78 -7.45 -5.43
CA VAL A 140 2.72 -8.09 -6.76
C VAL A 140 2.46 -9.58 -6.60
N GLN A 141 3.22 -10.26 -5.75
CA GLN A 141 3.06 -11.69 -5.52
C GLN A 141 1.67 -12.04 -4.98
N GLY A 142 1.23 -11.43 -3.88
CA GLY A 142 -0.07 -11.73 -3.28
C GLY A 142 -1.25 -11.41 -4.22
N THR A 143 -1.14 -10.34 -5.00
CA THR A 143 -2.15 -9.97 -6.00
C THR A 143 -2.16 -10.94 -7.17
N TYR A 144 -1.00 -11.36 -7.66
CA TYR A 144 -0.86 -12.38 -8.69
C TYR A 144 -1.54 -13.69 -8.27
N GLU A 145 -1.23 -14.20 -7.07
CA GLU A 145 -1.84 -15.40 -6.52
C GLU A 145 -3.39 -15.29 -6.44
N THR A 146 -3.87 -14.10 -6.07
CA THR A 146 -5.30 -13.81 -6.01
C THR A 146 -5.92 -13.87 -7.41
N PHE A 147 -5.31 -13.25 -8.41
CA PHE A 147 -5.82 -13.25 -9.78
C PHE A 147 -5.77 -14.64 -10.42
N VAL A 148 -4.68 -15.38 -10.22
CA VAL A 148 -4.58 -16.77 -10.71
C VAL A 148 -5.62 -17.66 -10.04
N SER A 149 -5.84 -17.52 -8.73
CA SER A 149 -6.88 -18.28 -8.00
C SER A 149 -8.29 -17.93 -8.50
N MET A 150 -8.55 -16.66 -8.77
CA MET A 150 -9.80 -16.20 -9.41
C MET A 150 -9.93 -16.80 -10.82
N GLY A 151 -8.86 -16.78 -11.60
CA GLY A 151 -8.82 -17.40 -12.94
C GLY A 151 -9.17 -18.88 -12.91
N LYS A 152 -8.54 -19.63 -12.01
CA LYS A 152 -8.84 -21.06 -11.82
C LYS A 152 -10.30 -21.31 -11.43
N LYS A 153 -10.82 -20.50 -10.49
CA LYS A 153 -12.18 -20.68 -9.97
C LYS A 153 -13.28 -20.33 -10.98
N HIS A 154 -13.08 -19.32 -11.81
CA HIS A 154 -14.15 -18.72 -12.61
C HIS A 154 -13.94 -18.80 -14.13
N PHE A 155 -12.72 -19.06 -14.59
CA PHE A 155 -12.35 -18.98 -16.01
C PHE A 155 -11.53 -20.18 -16.50
N GLY A 156 -11.51 -21.29 -15.76
CA GLY A 156 -10.78 -22.49 -16.16
C GLY A 156 -9.25 -22.35 -16.10
N GLY A 157 -8.75 -21.34 -15.42
CA GLY A 157 -7.31 -21.08 -15.24
C GLY A 157 -6.70 -20.11 -16.26
N ASP A 158 -7.39 -19.77 -17.34
CA ASP A 158 -6.92 -18.84 -18.36
C ASP A 158 -7.59 -17.47 -18.22
N LEU A 159 -6.76 -16.44 -18.09
CA LEU A 159 -7.18 -15.04 -18.08
C LEU A 159 -6.92 -14.28 -19.39
N SER A 160 -6.47 -14.98 -20.44
CA SER A 160 -6.29 -14.40 -21.77
C SER A 160 -7.61 -13.82 -22.30
N GLY A 161 -7.56 -12.63 -22.86
CA GLY A 161 -8.74 -11.91 -23.31
C GLY A 161 -9.68 -11.43 -22.18
N LYS A 162 -9.24 -11.54 -20.92
CA LYS A 162 -9.95 -10.96 -19.75
C LYS A 162 -9.30 -9.66 -19.34
N TRP A 163 -10.06 -8.82 -18.65
CA TRP A 163 -9.51 -7.61 -18.08
C TRP A 163 -10.07 -7.33 -16.68
N ILE A 164 -9.32 -6.58 -15.91
CA ILE A 164 -9.61 -6.24 -14.52
C ILE A 164 -9.65 -4.72 -14.40
N LEU A 165 -10.65 -4.21 -13.69
CA LEU A 165 -10.76 -2.80 -13.33
C LEU A 165 -10.32 -2.59 -11.89
N THR A 166 -9.45 -1.60 -11.67
CA THR A 166 -9.03 -1.18 -10.34
C THR A 166 -8.98 0.34 -10.20
N ALA A 167 -8.89 0.84 -8.97
CA ALA A 167 -8.69 2.25 -8.68
C ALA A 167 -7.56 2.44 -7.67
N GLY A 168 -6.72 3.45 -7.95
CA GLY A 168 -5.56 3.81 -7.14
C GLY A 168 -4.27 3.11 -7.58
N LEU A 169 -3.23 3.95 -7.84
CA LEU A 169 -1.87 3.52 -8.19
C LEU A 169 -0.85 3.93 -7.11
N GLY A 170 -1.30 4.05 -5.86
CA GLY A 170 -0.44 4.28 -4.69
C GLY A 170 0.46 3.09 -4.36
N GLY A 171 1.04 3.05 -3.16
CA GLY A 171 1.97 2.00 -2.72
C GLY A 171 1.45 0.59 -2.92
N MET A 172 0.21 0.33 -2.54
CA MET A 172 -0.44 -0.99 -2.66
C MET A 172 -1.06 -1.19 -4.05
N GLY A 173 -1.95 -0.29 -4.48
CA GLY A 173 -2.68 -0.40 -5.75
C GLY A 173 -1.77 -0.39 -6.98
N GLY A 174 -0.64 0.31 -6.89
CA GLY A 174 0.32 0.40 -8.00
C GLY A 174 1.01 -0.91 -8.38
N ALA A 175 0.91 -1.95 -7.55
CA ALA A 175 1.43 -3.28 -7.87
C ALA A 175 0.45 -4.14 -8.68
N GLN A 176 -0.84 -3.78 -8.67
CA GLN A 176 -1.90 -4.59 -9.29
C GLN A 176 -1.77 -4.71 -10.81
N PRO A 177 -1.41 -3.65 -11.57
CA PRO A 177 -1.28 -3.77 -13.02
C PRO A 177 -0.25 -4.83 -13.43
N LEU A 178 0.93 -4.81 -12.84
CA LEU A 178 1.98 -5.80 -13.13
C LEU A 178 1.53 -7.21 -12.75
N ALA A 179 0.86 -7.38 -11.62
CA ALA A 179 0.32 -8.66 -11.18
C ALA A 179 -0.74 -9.21 -12.15
N ALA A 180 -1.63 -8.36 -12.67
CA ALA A 180 -2.63 -8.73 -13.66
C ALA A 180 -1.97 -9.19 -14.98
N LYS A 181 -0.98 -8.45 -15.45
CA LYS A 181 -0.20 -8.79 -16.65
C LYS A 181 0.50 -10.14 -16.50
N PHE A 182 1.13 -10.41 -15.36
CA PHE A 182 1.74 -11.72 -15.08
C PHE A 182 0.71 -12.85 -15.02
N ALA A 183 -0.50 -12.57 -14.58
CA ALA A 183 -1.60 -13.54 -14.58
C ALA A 183 -2.26 -13.72 -15.97
N GLY A 184 -1.82 -13.00 -17.00
CA GLY A 184 -2.35 -13.07 -18.36
C GLY A 184 -3.57 -12.18 -18.62
N ALA A 185 -3.96 -11.32 -17.67
CA ALA A 185 -5.09 -10.39 -17.81
C ALA A 185 -4.62 -8.98 -18.15
N SER A 186 -5.43 -8.26 -18.94
CA SER A 186 -5.27 -6.80 -19.08
C SER A 186 -5.82 -6.09 -17.85
N MET A 187 -5.36 -4.86 -17.58
CA MET A 187 -5.87 -4.06 -16.46
C MET A 187 -6.10 -2.61 -16.84
N LEU A 188 -7.26 -2.09 -16.45
CA LEU A 188 -7.54 -0.66 -16.44
C LEU A 188 -7.46 -0.13 -15.01
N ALA A 189 -6.56 0.82 -14.78
CA ALA A 189 -6.36 1.45 -13.48
C ALA A 189 -6.77 2.93 -13.52
N ILE A 190 -7.68 3.32 -12.63
CA ILE A 190 -8.11 4.71 -12.46
C ILE A 190 -7.28 5.33 -11.34
N GLU A 191 -6.67 6.48 -11.59
CA GLU A 191 -5.91 7.21 -10.58
C GLU A 191 -6.25 8.70 -10.66
N CYS A 192 -6.36 9.36 -9.51
CA CYS A 192 -6.68 10.78 -9.42
C CYS A 192 -5.46 11.69 -9.36
N ARG A 193 -4.25 11.12 -9.31
CA ARG A 193 -2.98 11.85 -9.26
C ARG A 193 -2.08 11.45 -10.41
N GLU A 194 -1.74 12.44 -11.23
CA GLU A 194 -0.86 12.27 -12.39
C GLU A 194 0.50 11.67 -12.01
N GLU A 195 1.11 12.18 -10.94
CA GLU A 195 2.43 11.74 -10.49
C GLU A 195 2.49 10.25 -10.13
N ARG A 196 1.37 9.67 -9.71
CA ARG A 196 1.29 8.24 -9.41
C ARG A 196 1.24 7.39 -10.67
N ILE A 197 0.53 7.84 -11.70
CA ILE A 197 0.51 7.19 -13.01
C ILE A 197 1.94 7.21 -13.57
N GLN A 198 2.58 8.39 -13.59
CA GLN A 198 3.94 8.55 -14.10
C GLN A 198 4.93 7.65 -13.36
N LYS A 199 4.89 7.62 -12.02
CA LYS A 199 5.75 6.72 -11.23
C LYS A 199 5.61 5.25 -11.65
N ARG A 200 4.40 4.79 -12.01
CA ARG A 200 4.19 3.40 -12.44
C ARG A 200 4.64 3.12 -13.87
N LEU A 201 4.57 4.11 -14.74
CA LEU A 201 5.19 4.04 -16.08
C LEU A 201 6.71 3.96 -15.94
N ASP A 202 7.32 4.85 -15.19
CA ASP A 202 8.78 4.92 -15.00
C ASP A 202 9.36 3.65 -14.37
N THR A 203 8.59 3.00 -13.49
CA THR A 203 9.01 1.77 -12.80
C THR A 203 8.59 0.48 -13.52
N GLY A 204 7.90 0.56 -14.66
CA GLY A 204 7.48 -0.60 -15.45
C GLY A 204 6.33 -1.41 -14.84
N TYR A 205 5.58 -0.82 -13.90
CA TYR A 205 4.38 -1.46 -13.31
C TYR A 205 3.12 -1.21 -14.14
N LEU A 206 3.15 -0.18 -14.99
CA LEU A 206 2.07 0.19 -15.91
C LEU A 206 2.67 0.33 -17.31
N ASP A 207 1.99 -0.17 -18.34
CA ASP A 207 2.50 -0.12 -19.71
C ASP A 207 2.25 1.23 -20.38
N MET A 208 1.06 1.82 -20.17
CA MET A 208 0.68 3.06 -20.84
C MET A 208 -0.35 3.88 -20.05
N LYS A 209 -0.42 5.16 -20.39
CA LYS A 209 -1.46 6.08 -19.95
C LYS A 209 -2.41 6.36 -21.11
N ALA A 210 -3.70 6.39 -20.84
CA ALA A 210 -4.71 6.85 -21.78
C ALA A 210 -5.14 8.31 -21.47
N ASP A 211 -5.46 9.05 -22.51
CA ASP A 211 -5.88 10.48 -22.42
C ASP A 211 -7.32 10.64 -21.93
N SER A 212 -8.14 9.62 -22.16
CA SER A 212 -9.54 9.59 -21.75
C SER A 212 -9.97 8.18 -21.37
N LEU A 213 -11.12 8.08 -20.73
CA LEU A 213 -11.72 6.79 -20.40
C LEU A 213 -12.07 5.99 -21.66
N ASP A 214 -12.64 6.63 -22.68
CA ASP A 214 -13.03 5.97 -23.94
C ASP A 214 -11.79 5.41 -24.64
N HIS A 215 -10.70 6.18 -24.69
CA HIS A 215 -9.42 5.71 -25.22
C HIS A 215 -8.87 4.53 -24.40
N ALA A 216 -8.95 4.58 -23.07
CA ALA A 216 -8.52 3.47 -22.21
C ALA A 216 -9.31 2.18 -22.48
N LEU A 217 -10.64 2.29 -22.63
CA LEU A 217 -11.51 1.15 -22.92
C LEU A 217 -11.25 0.57 -24.32
N GLU A 218 -10.93 1.42 -25.30
CA GLU A 218 -10.55 0.98 -26.65
C GLU A 218 -9.25 0.17 -26.61
N LEU A 219 -8.22 0.65 -25.91
CA LEU A 219 -6.95 -0.05 -25.75
C LEU A 219 -7.15 -1.40 -25.05
N ILE A 220 -7.95 -1.46 -23.98
CA ILE A 220 -8.27 -2.70 -23.27
C ILE A 220 -9.02 -3.68 -24.18
N ARG A 221 -10.02 -3.19 -24.92
CA ARG A 221 -10.77 -4.07 -25.84
C ARG A 221 -9.87 -4.70 -26.90
N LYS A 222 -9.05 -3.88 -27.57
CA LYS A 222 -8.09 -4.36 -28.56
C LYS A 222 -7.14 -5.40 -27.98
N SER A 223 -6.60 -5.14 -26.80
CA SER A 223 -5.74 -6.07 -26.07
C SER A 223 -6.43 -7.41 -25.77
N CYS A 224 -7.71 -7.39 -25.37
CA CYS A 224 -8.48 -8.60 -25.13
C CYS A 224 -8.75 -9.40 -26.41
N GLU A 225 -9.04 -8.72 -27.53
CA GLU A 225 -9.25 -9.35 -28.85
C GLU A 225 -7.97 -10.01 -29.38
N GLU A 226 -6.81 -9.38 -29.14
CA GLU A 226 -5.50 -9.88 -29.53
C GLU A 226 -4.92 -10.92 -28.55
N ASN A 227 -5.55 -11.14 -27.38
CA ASN A 227 -5.03 -11.96 -26.28
C ASN A 227 -3.62 -11.51 -25.80
N LYS A 228 -3.34 -10.23 -25.89
CA LYS A 228 -2.08 -9.62 -25.43
C LYS A 228 -2.34 -8.74 -24.22
N PRO A 229 -2.02 -9.18 -23.00
CA PRO A 229 -2.33 -8.41 -21.80
C PRO A 229 -1.60 -7.07 -21.79
N VAL A 230 -2.35 -6.00 -21.56
CA VAL A 230 -1.86 -4.62 -21.42
C VAL A 230 -2.41 -3.98 -20.16
N THR A 231 -1.62 -3.10 -19.56
CA THR A 231 -2.03 -2.35 -18.39
C THR A 231 -2.11 -0.86 -18.71
N VAL A 232 -3.30 -0.29 -18.51
CA VAL A 232 -3.62 1.08 -18.91
C VAL A 232 -4.03 1.88 -17.68
N GLY A 233 -3.37 3.02 -17.46
CA GLY A 233 -3.75 4.01 -16.45
C GLY A 233 -4.55 5.15 -17.07
N VAL A 234 -5.56 5.66 -16.36
CA VAL A 234 -6.32 6.84 -16.76
C VAL A 234 -6.45 7.81 -15.58
N LEU A 235 -6.21 9.09 -15.84
CA LEU A 235 -6.39 10.16 -14.86
C LEU A 235 -7.89 10.49 -14.75
N ALA A 236 -8.53 10.01 -13.69
CA ALA A 236 -9.94 10.24 -13.42
C ALA A 236 -10.27 9.98 -11.95
N THR A 237 -11.42 10.46 -11.50
CA THR A 237 -11.95 10.05 -10.19
C THR A 237 -12.84 8.81 -10.35
N PRO A 238 -12.91 7.90 -9.37
CA PRO A 238 -13.83 6.76 -9.42
C PRO A 238 -15.30 7.19 -9.61
N GLN A 239 -15.67 8.35 -9.08
CA GLN A 239 -17.03 8.90 -9.20
C GLN A 239 -17.37 9.33 -10.64
N SER A 240 -16.41 9.89 -11.38
CA SER A 240 -16.62 10.26 -12.79
C SER A 240 -16.72 9.05 -13.71
N PHE A 241 -16.20 7.92 -13.25
CA PHE A 241 -16.19 6.67 -14.00
C PHE A 241 -17.52 5.89 -13.93
N THR A 242 -18.18 5.91 -12.77
CA THR A 242 -19.31 5.02 -12.47
C THR A 242 -20.48 5.09 -13.47
N PRO A 243 -20.95 6.28 -13.93
CA PRO A 243 -22.06 6.36 -14.89
C PRO A 243 -21.72 5.82 -16.29
N SER A 244 -20.53 6.08 -16.78
CA SER A 244 -20.07 5.65 -18.10
C SER A 244 -19.85 4.14 -18.16
N TRP A 245 -19.29 3.58 -17.10
CA TRP A 245 -19.02 2.16 -16.97
C TRP A 245 -20.30 1.31 -16.91
N TRP A 246 -21.35 1.75 -16.19
CA TRP A 246 -22.65 1.08 -16.17
C TRP A 246 -23.26 0.96 -17.55
N ARG A 247 -23.20 2.04 -18.35
CA ARG A 247 -23.69 2.02 -19.73
C ARG A 247 -22.92 1.07 -20.62
N TRP A 248 -21.60 1.02 -20.43
CA TRP A 248 -20.74 0.13 -21.19
C TRP A 248 -20.87 -1.33 -20.77
N ALA A 249 -20.94 -1.61 -19.48
CA ALA A 249 -21.14 -2.96 -18.93
C ALA A 249 -22.56 -3.50 -19.20
N SER A 250 -23.54 -2.62 -19.39
CA SER A 250 -24.95 -2.97 -19.67
C SER A 250 -25.28 -3.05 -21.17
N GLY A 251 -24.37 -2.62 -22.05
CA GLY A 251 -24.55 -2.69 -23.49
C GLY A 251 -24.57 -4.14 -24.01
N PRO A 252 -25.17 -4.38 -25.20
CA PRO A 252 -25.19 -5.74 -25.79
C PRO A 252 -23.78 -6.15 -26.18
N MET A 253 -23.12 -6.89 -25.29
CA MET A 253 -21.83 -7.49 -25.57
C MET A 253 -22.00 -8.64 -26.57
N ARG A 254 -21.51 -8.46 -27.80
CA ARG A 254 -21.42 -9.53 -28.82
C ARG A 254 -20.24 -10.49 -28.57
N SER A 255 -19.56 -10.45 -27.43
CA SER A 255 -18.53 -11.42 -27.08
C SER A 255 -18.71 -11.96 -25.65
N ARG A 256 -18.41 -13.23 -25.47
CA ARG A 256 -18.67 -14.07 -24.28
C ARG A 256 -17.85 -13.73 -23.03
N THR A 257 -17.34 -12.52 -22.86
CA THR A 257 -16.48 -12.16 -21.74
C THR A 257 -17.12 -11.11 -20.85
N ARG A 258 -17.79 -11.53 -19.77
CA ARG A 258 -18.19 -10.62 -18.69
C ARG A 258 -16.99 -10.27 -17.84
N PRO A 259 -16.71 -8.97 -17.56
CA PRO A 259 -15.70 -8.61 -16.55
C PRO A 259 -16.16 -9.09 -15.17
N ALA A 260 -15.26 -9.69 -14.42
CA ALA A 260 -15.54 -10.01 -13.03
C ALA A 260 -15.58 -8.71 -12.20
N PRO A 261 -16.66 -8.42 -11.46
CA PRO A 261 -16.69 -7.29 -10.56
C PRO A 261 -15.74 -7.55 -9.39
N MET A 262 -14.65 -6.79 -9.32
CA MET A 262 -13.85 -6.72 -8.08
C MET A 262 -14.39 -5.60 -7.20
N THR A 263 -14.54 -5.87 -5.91
CA THR A 263 -14.87 -4.86 -4.90
C THR A 263 -13.82 -3.76 -4.91
N PRO A 264 -14.21 -2.48 -4.94
CA PRO A 264 -13.27 -1.38 -4.93
C PRO A 264 -12.46 -1.42 -3.62
N SER A 265 -11.14 -1.52 -3.71
CA SER A 265 -10.29 -1.14 -2.60
C SER A 265 -10.51 0.36 -2.38
N THR A 266 -10.79 0.76 -1.14
CA THR A 266 -11.05 2.14 -0.75
C THR A 266 -9.83 3.02 -0.98
N ALA A 267 -9.64 3.49 -2.19
CA ALA A 267 -8.70 4.56 -2.50
C ALA A 267 -9.35 5.89 -2.09
N THR A 268 -8.99 6.41 -0.93
CA THR A 268 -9.41 7.74 -0.51
C THR A 268 -8.73 8.80 -1.36
N CYS A 269 -9.48 9.41 -2.25
CA CYS A 269 -9.05 10.63 -2.94
C CYS A 269 -9.09 11.80 -1.94
N PRO A 270 -8.02 12.60 -1.76
CA PRO A 270 -7.95 13.65 -0.73
C PRO A 270 -8.93 14.82 -0.90
N GLN A 271 -9.73 14.86 -1.95
CA GLN A 271 -10.72 15.91 -2.21
C GLN A 271 -12.16 15.53 -1.81
N ALA A 272 -12.39 14.40 -1.21
CA ALA A 272 -13.67 14.13 -0.57
C ALA A 272 -13.75 14.95 0.72
N GLY A 273 -14.63 15.94 0.79
CA GLY A 273 -14.93 16.72 1.99
C GLY A 273 -15.31 15.83 3.18
N PRO A 274 -15.54 16.41 4.38
CA PRO A 274 -15.67 15.62 5.61
C PRO A 274 -16.76 14.55 5.46
N TRP A 275 -16.37 13.33 5.71
CA TRP A 275 -17.27 12.18 5.78
C TRP A 275 -18.36 12.47 6.81
N ASN A 276 -19.57 12.65 6.33
CA ASN A 276 -20.74 12.71 7.20
C ASN A 276 -20.94 11.29 7.74
N SER A 277 -20.52 11.06 8.99
CA SER A 277 -20.73 9.81 9.70
C SER A 277 -22.23 9.62 9.95
N GLY A 278 -22.94 9.02 9.00
CA GLY A 278 -24.28 8.51 9.22
C GLY A 278 -24.25 7.56 10.41
N LYS A 279 -25.02 7.88 11.46
CA LYS A 279 -25.18 7.06 12.65
C LYS A 279 -25.57 5.64 12.23
N PRO A 280 -24.93 4.59 12.76
CA PRO A 280 -25.37 3.23 12.50
C PRO A 280 -26.81 3.06 13.04
N SER A 281 -27.72 2.63 12.21
CA SER A 281 -29.07 2.24 12.62
C SER A 281 -28.96 1.07 13.60
N ARG A 282 -29.55 1.24 14.78
CA ARG A 282 -29.69 0.17 15.79
C ARG A 282 -30.42 -1.01 15.15
N ARG A 283 -29.76 -2.13 14.96
CA ARG A 283 -30.43 -3.40 14.74
C ARG A 283 -31.12 -3.80 16.04
N THR A 284 -32.44 -3.85 16.00
CA THR A 284 -33.23 -4.46 17.05
C THR A 284 -33.03 -5.98 16.98
N THR A 285 -32.47 -6.56 18.03
CA THR A 285 -32.46 -8.00 18.25
C THR A 285 -33.86 -8.48 18.60
N PRO A 286 -34.36 -9.57 18.03
CA PRO A 286 -35.58 -10.21 18.57
C PRO A 286 -35.24 -10.92 19.88
N THR A 287 -36.02 -10.67 20.89
CA THR A 287 -36.01 -11.39 22.18
C THR A 287 -36.70 -12.75 22.03
N PRO A 288 -36.33 -13.77 22.83
CA PRO A 288 -36.73 -15.16 22.66
C PRO A 288 -38.21 -15.46 22.81
#